data_ddc7bb1c1fe46b27e461faeeddaa03a9
#
_entry.id   ddc7bb1c1fe46b27e461faeeddaa03a9
#
_cell.length_a   1.000
_cell.length_b   1.000
_cell.length_c   1.000
_cell.angle_alpha   90.00
_cell.angle_beta   90.00
_cell.angle_gamma   90.00
#
_symmetry.space_group_name_H-M   'P 1'
#
loop_
_entity.id
_entity.type
_entity.pdbx_description
1 polymer ?
#
loop_
_entity_poly.entity_id
_entity_poly.type
_entity_poly.pdbx_seq_one_letter_code
_entity_poly.pdbx_strand_id
1 'polypeptide(L)'
;MMSFAGMPRVAALVVALLPSLAVPARAVTIDRVTVGDPGNTADTTGSPNPAGAVADSFQIMKYEFTNQQYTDFLNSVAATDTYSLYNASMGSNARGGITQSGSSGSYTYATRTDMSDKPVNYVSWFDAARVSNWLMNGGTSSSSTETGAYTFIGGQTTGNAPAVNSGATFYVPTEDQWYKAAYYKGGSTNAGYWNYATQSDLAPTAVTAGLTGIGSSGSTGNFANYNSAASWNGETGNVTTVGTNGGASDYDAFDMSGNVFEWNDLTGAAGSSRGVRGGVWGSDAFSLSSSGRNTISPSGEDFLMGFRLAAPVAVPEPSTWASLLGGLACGGSFVFRRRKQA
;
A
#
# COMPACT_ATOMS: atom_id res chain seq x y z
N MET A 1 84.85 7.96 21.53
CA MET A 1 83.49 7.48 21.87
C MET A 1 82.49 8.35 21.18
N MET A 2 81.94 7.88 20.03
CA MET A 2 80.93 8.61 19.25
C MET A 2 79.55 8.03 19.60
N SER A 3 78.65 8.86 20.11
CA SER A 3 77.27 8.54 20.42
C SER A 3 76.41 8.64 19.16
N PHE A 4 75.75 7.57 18.79
CA PHE A 4 74.74 7.58 17.71
C PHE A 4 73.38 7.98 18.29
N ALA A 5 72.85 9.11 17.82
CA ALA A 5 71.52 9.55 18.13
C ALA A 5 70.51 8.74 17.31
N GLY A 6 69.53 8.11 17.96
CA GLY A 6 68.46 7.35 17.34
C GLY A 6 67.42 8.26 16.70
N MET A 7 67.06 8.02 15.42
CA MET A 7 65.95 8.65 14.70
C MET A 7 64.60 8.09 15.15
N PRO A 8 63.57 8.90 15.36
CA PRO A 8 62.22 8.38 15.65
C PRO A 8 61.58 7.80 14.39
N ARG A 9 61.04 6.59 14.52
CA ARG A 9 60.23 5.93 13.48
C ARG A 9 58.83 6.56 13.48
N VAL A 10 58.48 7.25 12.41
CA VAL A 10 57.10 7.68 12.14
C VAL A 10 56.32 6.47 11.61
N ALA A 11 55.40 5.97 12.40
CA ALA A 11 54.44 4.96 11.96
C ALA A 11 53.33 5.65 11.14
N ALA A 12 53.27 5.38 9.84
CA ALA A 12 52.17 5.81 8.98
C ALA A 12 50.96 4.94 9.27
N LEU A 13 49.88 5.54 9.77
CA LEU A 13 48.58 4.91 9.94
C LEU A 13 47.90 4.89 8.59
N VAL A 14 47.84 3.73 7.92
CA VAL A 14 47.04 3.53 6.71
C VAL A 14 45.60 3.28 7.12
N VAL A 15 44.74 4.30 6.99
CA VAL A 15 43.28 4.16 7.12
C VAL A 15 42.78 3.55 5.81
N ALA A 16 42.46 2.26 5.83
CA ALA A 16 41.78 1.60 4.72
C ALA A 16 40.31 2.09 4.68
N LEU A 17 39.97 2.95 3.71
CA LEU A 17 38.57 3.21 3.37
C LEU A 17 38.01 1.93 2.74
N LEU A 18 37.18 1.20 3.51
CA LEU A 18 36.36 0.14 2.95
C LEU A 18 35.27 0.81 2.07
N PRO A 19 35.13 0.45 0.79
CA PRO A 19 34.02 0.94 -0.01
C PRO A 19 32.72 0.43 0.63
N SER A 20 31.81 1.33 0.98
CA SER A 20 30.44 0.96 1.36
C SER A 20 29.82 0.31 0.13
N LEU A 21 29.56 -0.98 0.18
CA LEU A 21 28.73 -1.67 -0.81
C LEU A 21 27.32 -1.07 -0.69
N ALA A 22 26.96 -0.18 -1.59
CA ALA A 22 25.58 0.25 -1.75
C ALA A 22 24.77 -0.99 -2.13
N VAL A 23 23.91 -1.44 -1.24
CA VAL A 23 22.90 -2.46 -1.56
C VAL A 23 22.01 -1.84 -2.62
N PRO A 24 21.87 -2.45 -3.82
CA PRO A 24 20.98 -1.90 -4.84
C PRO A 24 19.57 -1.80 -4.26
N ALA A 25 18.95 -0.63 -4.37
CA ALA A 25 17.55 -0.44 -3.97
C ALA A 25 16.69 -1.47 -4.73
N ARG A 26 16.06 -2.36 -4.02
CA ARG A 26 15.14 -3.33 -4.60
C ARG A 26 13.89 -2.57 -5.06
N ALA A 27 13.51 -2.71 -6.33
CA ALA A 27 12.25 -2.17 -6.81
C ALA A 27 11.11 -2.81 -6.02
N VAL A 28 10.28 -1.98 -5.38
CA VAL A 28 9.10 -2.48 -4.64
C VAL A 28 8.10 -3.03 -5.65
N THR A 29 7.75 -4.30 -5.48
CA THR A 29 6.70 -4.94 -6.29
C THR A 29 5.34 -4.68 -5.64
N ILE A 30 4.40 -4.15 -6.41
CA ILE A 30 3.02 -3.88 -6.01
C ILE A 30 2.09 -4.79 -6.81
N ASP A 31 1.56 -5.83 -6.17
CA ASP A 31 0.52 -6.68 -6.74
C ASP A 31 -0.80 -5.92 -6.74
N ARG A 32 -1.46 -5.86 -7.91
CA ARG A 32 -2.72 -5.14 -8.10
C ARG A 32 -3.75 -6.02 -8.77
N VAL A 33 -5.01 -5.78 -8.44
CA VAL A 33 -6.18 -6.39 -9.07
C VAL A 33 -7.00 -5.32 -9.77
N THR A 34 -7.71 -5.69 -10.84
CA THR A 34 -8.57 -4.75 -11.57
C THR A 34 -9.98 -4.79 -11.00
N VAL A 35 -10.49 -3.63 -10.61
CA VAL A 35 -11.89 -3.43 -10.23
C VAL A 35 -12.65 -2.96 -11.47
N GLY A 36 -13.42 -3.88 -12.03
CA GLY A 36 -14.18 -3.72 -13.27
C GLY A 36 -15.54 -3.06 -13.10
N ASP A 37 -16.48 -3.40 -13.95
CA ASP A 37 -17.89 -2.95 -13.93
C ASP A 37 -18.04 -1.42 -13.81
N PRO A 38 -17.47 -0.63 -14.76
CA PRO A 38 -17.52 0.84 -14.72
C PRO A 38 -18.98 1.32 -14.81
N GLY A 39 -19.31 2.36 -14.04
CA GLY A 39 -20.67 2.91 -13.96
C GLY A 39 -21.64 2.03 -13.17
N ASN A 40 -21.14 1.22 -12.24
CA ASN A 40 -21.97 0.40 -11.35
C ASN A 40 -22.93 1.25 -10.48
N THR A 41 -24.11 0.70 -10.21
CA THR A 41 -25.09 1.30 -9.29
C THR A 41 -24.55 1.35 -7.86
N ALA A 42 -24.78 2.46 -7.17
CA ALA A 42 -24.40 2.62 -5.78
C ALA A 42 -25.18 1.68 -4.84
N ASP A 43 -24.57 1.33 -3.72
CA ASP A 43 -25.25 0.72 -2.59
C ASP A 43 -26.07 1.80 -1.85
N THR A 44 -27.34 1.48 -1.58
CA THR A 44 -28.26 2.32 -0.81
C THR A 44 -28.54 1.76 0.58
N THR A 45 -27.83 0.69 0.99
CA THR A 45 -28.00 0.00 2.28
C THR A 45 -26.80 0.13 3.20
N GLY A 46 -25.60 0.40 2.65
CA GLY A 46 -24.37 0.60 3.38
C GLY A 46 -24.19 2.01 3.96
N SER A 47 -22.98 2.36 4.34
CA SER A 47 -22.61 3.69 4.83
C SER A 47 -21.29 4.16 4.17
N PRO A 48 -21.21 5.44 3.65
CA PRO A 48 -22.32 6.39 3.55
C PRO A 48 -23.41 5.87 2.62
N ASN A 49 -24.54 6.55 2.58
CA ASN A 49 -25.65 6.17 1.69
C ASN A 49 -25.96 7.37 0.76
N PRO A 50 -25.79 7.21 -0.59
CA PRO A 50 -25.26 6.04 -1.30
C PRO A 50 -23.73 5.92 -1.24
N ALA A 51 -23.17 4.71 -1.56
CA ALA A 51 -21.75 4.43 -1.61
C ALA A 51 -21.36 3.47 -2.75
N GLY A 52 -20.10 3.53 -3.18
CA GLY A 52 -19.48 2.52 -4.06
C GLY A 52 -19.78 2.65 -5.55
N ALA A 53 -20.43 3.72 -6.02
CA ALA A 53 -20.57 3.97 -7.45
C ALA A 53 -19.27 4.56 -8.01
N VAL A 54 -18.67 3.90 -9.00
CA VAL A 54 -17.42 4.34 -9.63
C VAL A 54 -17.58 4.33 -11.15
N ALA A 55 -17.32 5.48 -11.78
CA ALA A 55 -17.55 5.68 -13.21
C ALA A 55 -16.60 4.88 -14.10
N ASP A 56 -15.34 4.71 -13.67
CA ASP A 56 -14.28 4.08 -14.45
C ASP A 56 -13.76 2.82 -13.76
N SER A 57 -13.22 1.88 -14.54
CA SER A 57 -12.42 0.78 -13.99
C SER A 57 -11.10 1.32 -13.44
N PHE A 58 -10.63 0.74 -12.34
CA PHE A 58 -9.36 1.09 -11.72
C PHE A 58 -8.63 -0.16 -11.22
N GLN A 59 -7.43 -0.01 -10.77
CA GLN A 59 -6.68 -1.05 -10.07
C GLN A 59 -6.57 -0.68 -8.59
N ILE A 60 -6.54 -1.70 -7.74
CA ILE A 60 -6.26 -1.55 -6.30
C ILE A 60 -5.21 -2.59 -5.90
N MET A 61 -4.42 -2.30 -4.88
CA MET A 61 -3.48 -3.28 -4.34
C MET A 61 -4.23 -4.52 -3.88
N LYS A 62 -3.69 -5.68 -4.25
CA LYS A 62 -4.25 -6.99 -3.88
C LYS A 62 -4.24 -7.20 -2.36
N TYR A 63 -3.22 -6.69 -1.70
CA TYR A 63 -3.00 -6.77 -0.26
C TYR A 63 -2.81 -5.36 0.33
N GLU A 64 -2.91 -5.23 1.63
CA GLU A 64 -2.45 -4.07 2.38
C GLU A 64 -0.95 -3.82 2.11
N PHE A 65 -0.50 -2.57 2.22
CA PHE A 65 0.92 -2.23 2.10
C PHE A 65 1.70 -2.85 3.27
N THR A 66 2.73 -3.66 2.96
CA THR A 66 3.41 -4.46 3.98
C THR A 66 4.55 -3.70 4.67
N ASN A 67 4.97 -4.17 5.85
CA ASN A 67 6.15 -3.66 6.54
C ASN A 67 7.41 -3.73 5.68
N GLN A 68 7.59 -4.80 4.86
CA GLN A 68 8.74 -4.89 3.97
C GLN A 68 8.71 -3.79 2.91
N GLN A 69 7.57 -3.57 2.26
CA GLN A 69 7.42 -2.53 1.25
C GLN A 69 7.66 -1.13 1.84
N TYR A 70 7.16 -0.89 3.07
CA TYR A 70 7.37 0.37 3.75
C TYR A 70 8.82 0.55 4.23
N THR A 71 9.50 -0.52 4.64
CA THR A 71 10.94 -0.52 4.95
C THR A 71 11.78 -0.16 3.73
N ASP A 72 11.44 -0.70 2.56
CA ASP A 72 12.11 -0.37 1.30
C ASP A 72 11.90 1.12 0.92
N PHE A 73 10.69 1.65 1.12
CA PHE A 73 10.39 3.07 0.97
C PHE A 73 11.23 3.93 1.93
N LEU A 74 11.23 3.64 3.24
CA LEU A 74 12.00 4.39 4.24
C LEU A 74 13.50 4.39 3.92
N ASN A 75 14.08 3.24 3.56
CA ASN A 75 15.49 3.14 3.17
C ASN A 75 15.81 3.93 1.88
N SER A 76 14.82 4.16 1.03
CA SER A 76 15.00 4.97 -0.17
C SER A 76 15.03 6.46 0.11
N VAL A 77 14.19 6.97 1.05
CA VAL A 77 13.94 8.43 1.15
C VAL A 77 14.14 9.01 2.55
N ALA A 78 14.24 8.20 3.59
CA ALA A 78 14.18 8.66 4.98
C ALA A 78 15.52 8.56 5.73
N ALA A 79 16.67 8.71 5.04
CA ALA A 79 17.97 8.75 5.70
C ALA A 79 18.08 9.87 6.75
N THR A 80 17.38 10.99 6.55
CA THR A 80 17.24 12.11 7.49
C THR A 80 15.89 12.10 8.21
N ASP A 81 14.88 11.48 7.59
CA ASP A 81 13.47 11.41 8.02
C ASP A 81 12.85 12.79 8.30
N THR A 82 13.02 13.70 7.37
CA THR A 82 12.58 15.11 7.48
C THR A 82 11.07 15.24 7.70
N TYR A 83 10.28 14.29 7.21
CA TYR A 83 8.81 14.33 7.25
C TYR A 83 8.21 13.39 8.29
N SER A 84 9.05 12.81 9.18
CA SER A 84 8.62 11.86 10.22
C SER A 84 7.85 10.66 9.66
N LEU A 85 8.34 10.09 8.58
CA LEU A 85 7.76 8.91 7.93
C LEU A 85 7.88 7.64 8.80
N TYR A 86 8.84 7.64 9.73
CA TYR A 86 9.02 6.57 10.70
C TYR A 86 8.47 6.99 12.07
N ASN A 87 7.42 6.32 12.52
CA ASN A 87 6.95 6.45 13.90
C ASN A 87 7.75 5.52 14.82
N ALA A 88 8.31 6.04 15.91
CA ALA A 88 9.13 5.26 16.83
C ALA A 88 8.40 4.06 17.46
N SER A 89 7.06 4.10 17.51
CA SER A 89 6.24 2.99 17.96
C SER A 89 6.28 1.78 17.01
N MET A 90 6.66 1.96 15.74
CA MET A 90 6.90 0.83 14.82
C MET A 90 7.98 -0.11 15.36
N GLY A 91 9.00 0.42 16.06
CA GLY A 91 10.08 -0.37 16.64
C GLY A 91 9.85 -0.78 18.10
N SER A 92 9.13 0.01 18.88
CA SER A 92 8.99 -0.18 20.32
C SER A 92 7.72 -0.92 20.74
N ASN A 93 6.62 -0.85 19.97
CA ASN A 93 5.38 -1.57 20.25
C ASN A 93 5.45 -3.00 19.70
N ALA A 94 4.88 -3.98 20.40
CA ALA A 94 4.89 -5.38 19.98
C ALA A 94 4.13 -5.62 18.66
N ARG A 95 3.19 -4.75 18.29
CA ARG A 95 2.41 -4.78 17.04
C ARG A 95 3.07 -4.00 15.89
N GLY A 96 4.12 -3.23 16.18
CA GLY A 96 4.88 -2.52 15.14
C GLY A 96 5.87 -3.44 14.42
N GLY A 97 6.16 -3.18 13.15
CA GLY A 97 6.89 -4.09 12.29
C GLY A 97 8.27 -3.64 11.84
N ILE A 98 8.73 -2.42 12.19
CA ILE A 98 9.95 -1.84 11.61
C ILE A 98 10.82 -1.22 12.70
N THR A 99 12.13 -1.46 12.64
CA THR A 99 13.13 -0.81 13.51
C THR A 99 13.92 0.22 12.71
N GLN A 100 14.31 1.33 13.38
CA GLN A 100 15.25 2.33 12.88
C GLN A 100 16.58 2.19 13.59
N SER A 101 17.68 2.39 12.88
CA SER A 101 19.05 2.40 13.40
C SER A 101 19.84 3.57 12.82
N GLY A 102 20.95 3.97 13.47
CA GLY A 102 21.79 5.07 13.02
C GLY A 102 21.39 6.42 13.61
N SER A 103 21.74 7.50 12.92
CA SER A 103 21.44 8.89 13.30
C SER A 103 20.93 9.67 12.08
N SER A 104 20.28 10.81 12.31
CA SER A 104 19.76 11.66 11.23
C SER A 104 20.82 11.96 10.18
N GLY A 105 20.49 11.74 8.93
CA GLY A 105 21.37 11.77 7.76
C GLY A 105 21.93 10.39 7.36
N SER A 106 21.80 9.37 8.23
CA SER A 106 22.27 8.00 7.99
C SER A 106 21.36 6.94 8.61
N TYR A 107 20.08 7.24 8.79
CA TYR A 107 19.12 6.25 9.26
C TYR A 107 19.00 5.07 8.28
N THR A 108 18.87 3.88 8.85
CA THR A 108 18.55 2.64 8.15
C THR A 108 17.39 1.96 8.85
N TYR A 109 16.62 1.21 8.08
CA TYR A 109 15.38 0.58 8.54
C TYR A 109 15.40 -0.91 8.23
N ALA A 110 14.85 -1.71 9.13
CA ALA A 110 14.74 -3.15 8.95
C ALA A 110 13.40 -3.66 9.49
N THR A 111 12.81 -4.63 8.83
CA THR A 111 11.63 -5.33 9.36
C THR A 111 12.02 -6.12 10.60
N ARG A 112 11.12 -6.17 11.57
CA ARG A 112 11.25 -7.03 12.75
C ARG A 112 10.98 -8.50 12.36
N THR A 113 11.46 -9.41 13.17
CA THR A 113 11.25 -10.86 12.98
C THR A 113 9.77 -11.16 12.79
N ASP A 114 9.43 -11.95 11.78
CA ASP A 114 8.08 -12.37 11.41
C ASP A 114 7.11 -11.24 11.04
N MET A 115 7.59 -9.99 10.83
CA MET A 115 6.75 -8.82 10.54
C MET A 115 6.78 -8.37 9.08
N SER A 116 7.66 -8.91 8.23
CA SER A 116 7.85 -8.45 6.84
C SER A 116 6.55 -8.42 6.04
N ASP A 117 5.76 -9.50 6.14
CA ASP A 117 4.54 -9.73 5.35
C ASP A 117 3.25 -9.37 6.10
N LYS A 118 3.35 -8.62 7.19
CA LYS A 118 2.20 -8.01 7.86
C LYS A 118 1.96 -6.62 7.32
N PRO A 119 0.71 -6.10 7.39
CA PRO A 119 0.46 -4.72 7.03
C PRO A 119 1.32 -3.78 7.85
N VAL A 120 1.82 -2.73 7.22
CA VAL A 120 2.42 -1.62 7.94
C VAL A 120 1.35 -0.92 8.78
N ASN A 121 1.74 -0.52 9.98
CA ASN A 121 0.90 0.29 10.87
C ASN A 121 1.68 1.48 11.42
N TYR A 122 1.04 2.34 12.24
CA TYR A 122 1.59 3.62 12.67
C TYR A 122 1.90 4.56 11.50
N VAL A 123 1.09 4.55 10.46
CA VAL A 123 1.20 5.41 9.28
C VAL A 123 0.01 6.35 9.19
N SER A 124 0.30 7.62 8.94
CA SER A 124 -0.69 8.65 8.66
C SER A 124 -1.20 8.56 7.21
N TRP A 125 -2.28 9.29 6.90
CA TRP A 125 -2.68 9.49 5.52
C TRP A 125 -1.58 10.22 4.72
N PHE A 126 -0.86 11.17 5.37
CA PHE A 126 0.25 11.90 4.73
C PHE A 126 1.39 10.96 4.33
N ASP A 127 1.66 9.92 5.10
CA ASP A 127 2.68 8.92 4.77
C ASP A 127 2.23 8.05 3.59
N ALA A 128 0.99 7.58 3.59
CA ALA A 128 0.41 6.83 2.47
C ALA A 128 0.44 7.66 1.16
N ALA A 129 0.13 8.95 1.24
CA ALA A 129 0.18 9.87 0.11
C ALA A 129 1.64 10.12 -0.37
N ARG A 130 2.63 10.14 0.54
CA ARG A 130 4.06 10.22 0.18
C ARG A 130 4.57 8.93 -0.46
N VAL A 131 4.11 7.78 -0.02
CA VAL A 131 4.36 6.50 -0.73
C VAL A 131 3.79 6.56 -2.15
N SER A 132 2.57 7.10 -2.32
CA SER A 132 1.96 7.29 -3.65
C SER A 132 2.82 8.18 -4.56
N ASN A 133 3.30 9.31 -4.04
CA ASN A 133 4.21 10.20 -4.77
C ASN A 133 5.51 9.49 -5.15
N TRP A 134 6.13 8.81 -4.20
CA TRP A 134 7.37 8.07 -4.42
C TRP A 134 7.22 7.01 -5.52
N LEU A 135 6.17 6.19 -5.48
CA LEU A 135 5.88 5.17 -6.50
C LEU A 135 5.62 5.80 -7.87
N MET A 136 4.81 6.87 -7.93
CA MET A 136 4.53 7.59 -9.17
C MET A 136 5.79 8.15 -9.82
N ASN A 137 6.77 8.56 -9.01
CA ASN A 137 8.06 9.11 -9.45
C ASN A 137 9.15 8.03 -9.68
N GLY A 138 8.78 6.75 -9.73
CA GLY A 138 9.68 5.65 -10.09
C GLY A 138 10.21 4.82 -8.93
N GLY A 139 9.86 5.12 -7.68
CA GLY A 139 10.16 4.27 -6.52
C GLY A 139 11.64 4.16 -6.16
N THR A 140 12.43 5.22 -6.39
CA THR A 140 13.89 5.25 -6.16
C THR A 140 14.29 6.26 -5.08
N SER A 141 15.55 6.28 -4.69
CA SER A 141 16.10 7.25 -3.72
C SER A 141 16.10 8.71 -4.23
N SER A 142 15.94 8.93 -5.52
CA SER A 142 15.78 10.27 -6.12
C SER A 142 14.34 10.67 -6.37
N SER A 143 13.37 9.78 -6.10
CA SER A 143 11.95 10.02 -6.31
C SER A 143 11.41 11.01 -5.26
N SER A 144 10.69 12.04 -5.74
CA SER A 144 10.05 13.01 -4.85
C SER A 144 8.95 12.35 -4.03
N THR A 145 8.88 12.69 -2.74
CA THR A 145 7.75 12.37 -1.86
C THR A 145 6.77 13.54 -1.75
N GLU A 146 7.18 14.76 -2.16
CA GLU A 146 6.41 15.98 -1.93
C GLU A 146 5.54 16.39 -3.12
N THR A 147 5.82 15.85 -4.31
CA THR A 147 5.08 16.13 -5.54
C THR A 147 4.87 14.85 -6.35
N GLY A 148 3.73 14.73 -7.02
CA GLY A 148 3.34 13.55 -7.79
C GLY A 148 1.83 13.37 -7.76
N ALA A 149 1.34 12.32 -7.14
CA ALA A 149 -0.08 12.08 -6.91
C ALA A 149 -0.71 13.15 -6.02
N TYR A 150 0.08 13.73 -5.13
CA TYR A 150 -0.30 14.82 -4.23
C TYR A 150 0.77 15.90 -4.23
N THR A 151 0.39 17.15 -3.94
CA THR A 151 1.34 18.26 -3.80
C THR A 151 1.33 18.76 -2.36
N PHE A 152 2.44 18.54 -1.63
CA PHE A 152 2.62 19.04 -0.27
C PHE A 152 3.31 20.38 -0.28
N ILE A 153 2.74 21.37 0.41
CA ILE A 153 3.30 22.71 0.51
C ILE A 153 4.08 22.81 1.83
N GLY A 154 5.37 23.15 1.74
CA GLY A 154 6.20 23.37 2.92
C GLY A 154 6.48 22.11 3.77
N GLY A 155 6.40 20.92 3.17
CA GLY A 155 6.64 19.67 3.89
C GLY A 155 5.53 19.27 4.87
N GLN A 156 4.30 19.60 4.51
CA GLN A 156 3.11 19.40 5.34
C GLN A 156 2.96 17.94 5.83
N THR A 157 2.80 17.77 7.14
CA THR A 157 2.51 16.48 7.81
C THR A 157 1.23 16.54 8.66
N THR A 158 0.59 17.70 8.74
CA THR A 158 -0.62 17.95 9.52
C THR A 158 -1.56 18.92 8.81
N GLY A 159 -2.74 19.11 9.34
CA GLY A 159 -3.74 20.04 8.82
C GLY A 159 -4.54 19.46 7.64
N ASN A 160 -4.92 20.32 6.69
CA ASN A 160 -5.72 19.89 5.56
C ASN A 160 -4.89 19.05 4.58
N ALA A 161 -5.30 17.82 4.34
CA ALA A 161 -4.74 16.98 3.32
C ALA A 161 -5.05 17.55 1.92
N PRO A 162 -4.09 17.56 0.97
CA PRO A 162 -4.32 18.03 -0.39
C PRO A 162 -5.26 17.10 -1.17
N ALA A 163 -5.84 17.60 -2.26
CA ALA A 163 -6.54 16.78 -3.25
C ALA A 163 -5.55 15.94 -4.06
N VAL A 164 -6.04 14.83 -4.62
CA VAL A 164 -5.29 14.05 -5.60
C VAL A 164 -5.10 14.86 -6.88
N ASN A 165 -3.89 14.84 -7.43
CA ASN A 165 -3.56 15.54 -8.68
C ASN A 165 -4.07 14.74 -9.90
N SER A 166 -4.46 15.47 -10.95
CA SER A 166 -4.77 14.86 -12.24
C SER A 166 -3.57 14.07 -12.79
N GLY A 167 -3.83 12.87 -13.33
CA GLY A 167 -2.79 12.00 -13.88
C GLY A 167 -2.03 11.18 -12.84
N ALA A 168 -2.48 11.14 -11.59
CA ALA A 168 -1.91 10.26 -10.58
C ALA A 168 -1.96 8.78 -11.02
N THR A 169 -0.82 8.09 -10.94
CA THR A 169 -0.67 6.67 -11.31
C THR A 169 -0.65 5.74 -10.11
N PHE A 170 -0.48 6.29 -8.91
CA PHE A 170 -0.71 5.66 -7.61
C PHE A 170 -1.33 6.70 -6.69
N TYR A 171 -2.37 6.35 -5.95
CA TYR A 171 -3.05 7.26 -5.02
C TYR A 171 -3.78 6.48 -3.93
N VAL A 172 -4.12 7.13 -2.83
CA VAL A 172 -5.01 6.57 -1.81
C VAL A 172 -6.41 6.46 -2.42
N PRO A 173 -7.07 5.29 -2.44
CA PRO A 173 -8.38 5.13 -3.08
C PRO A 173 -9.40 6.09 -2.49
N THR A 174 -10.33 6.58 -3.30
CA THR A 174 -11.52 7.25 -2.76
C THR A 174 -12.35 6.28 -1.94
N GLU A 175 -13.26 6.78 -1.10
CA GLU A 175 -14.14 5.92 -0.31
C GLU A 175 -14.99 5.02 -1.21
N ASP A 176 -15.52 5.54 -2.33
CA ASP A 176 -16.31 4.75 -3.28
C ASP A 176 -15.48 3.68 -4.00
N GLN A 177 -14.22 3.98 -4.34
CA GLN A 177 -13.31 2.99 -4.93
C GLN A 177 -12.99 1.87 -3.93
N TRP A 178 -12.62 2.23 -2.68
CA TRP A 178 -12.36 1.26 -1.64
C TRP A 178 -13.59 0.38 -1.38
N TYR A 179 -14.77 1.01 -1.23
CA TYR A 179 -16.05 0.36 -0.98
C TYR A 179 -16.42 -0.63 -2.10
N LYS A 180 -16.30 -0.21 -3.37
CA LYS A 180 -16.56 -1.07 -4.52
C LYS A 180 -15.61 -2.26 -4.54
N ALA A 181 -14.31 -2.03 -4.36
CA ALA A 181 -13.32 -3.11 -4.34
C ALA A 181 -13.58 -4.15 -3.25
N ALA A 182 -14.10 -3.71 -2.08
CA ALA A 182 -14.41 -4.58 -0.95
C ALA A 182 -15.73 -5.35 -1.12
N TYR A 183 -16.81 -4.66 -1.47
CA TYR A 183 -18.17 -5.21 -1.26
C TYR A 183 -18.96 -5.45 -2.55
N TYR A 184 -18.59 -4.88 -3.70
CA TYR A 184 -19.35 -5.07 -4.93
C TYR A 184 -19.24 -6.49 -5.46
N LYS A 185 -20.39 -7.08 -5.89
CA LYS A 185 -20.50 -8.49 -6.31
C LYS A 185 -19.93 -8.78 -7.70
N GLY A 186 -19.50 -7.77 -8.46
CA GLY A 186 -18.90 -7.93 -9.77
C GLY A 186 -19.81 -8.54 -10.85
N GLY A 187 -19.32 -8.58 -12.08
CA GLY A 187 -19.95 -9.26 -13.21
C GLY A 187 -21.08 -8.51 -13.91
N SER A 188 -21.61 -7.42 -13.35
CA SER A 188 -22.55 -6.50 -14.03
C SER A 188 -22.67 -5.19 -13.26
N THR A 189 -23.22 -4.15 -13.93
CA THR A 189 -23.40 -2.82 -13.30
C THR A 189 -24.49 -2.78 -12.21
N ASN A 190 -25.30 -3.82 -12.06
CA ASN A 190 -26.38 -3.93 -11.07
C ASN A 190 -26.26 -5.20 -10.19
N ALA A 191 -25.03 -5.71 -9.99
CA ALA A 191 -24.82 -6.95 -9.24
C ALA A 191 -25.14 -6.84 -7.73
N GLY A 192 -25.15 -5.62 -7.18
CA GLY A 192 -25.37 -5.34 -5.76
C GLY A 192 -24.10 -5.52 -4.92
N TYR A 193 -24.27 -5.57 -3.61
CA TYR A 193 -23.16 -5.55 -2.64
C TYR A 193 -23.29 -6.63 -1.60
N TRP A 194 -22.16 -7.13 -1.11
CA TRP A 194 -22.04 -7.97 0.07
C TRP A 194 -22.00 -7.11 1.34
N ASN A 195 -22.42 -7.67 2.46
CA ASN A 195 -22.21 -7.04 3.76
C ASN A 195 -20.74 -7.09 4.21
N TYR A 196 -19.99 -8.13 3.79
CA TYR A 196 -18.58 -8.33 4.13
C TYR A 196 -17.74 -8.59 2.89
N ALA A 197 -16.51 -8.12 2.90
CA ALA A 197 -15.59 -8.22 1.76
C ALA A 197 -15.17 -9.67 1.43
N THR A 198 -15.47 -10.61 2.28
CA THR A 198 -15.27 -12.06 2.10
C THR A 198 -16.38 -12.73 1.27
N GLN A 199 -17.05 -11.97 0.41
CA GLN A 199 -18.17 -12.42 -0.44
C GLN A 199 -19.31 -13.05 0.39
N SER A 200 -19.72 -12.39 1.46
CA SER A 200 -20.72 -12.91 2.37
C SER A 200 -21.63 -11.82 2.96
N ASP A 201 -22.89 -12.15 3.17
CA ASP A 201 -23.83 -11.34 3.94
C ASP A 201 -23.83 -11.73 5.43
N LEU A 202 -23.15 -12.82 5.78
CA LEU A 202 -22.95 -13.26 7.17
C LEU A 202 -21.58 -12.79 7.68
N ALA A 203 -21.51 -12.45 8.97
CA ALA A 203 -20.25 -12.08 9.61
C ALA A 203 -19.19 -13.19 9.42
N PRO A 204 -17.93 -12.82 9.10
CA PRO A 204 -16.87 -13.81 8.97
C PRO A 204 -16.56 -14.49 10.31
N THR A 205 -15.98 -15.68 10.23
CA THR A 205 -15.39 -16.34 11.39
C THR A 205 -14.02 -15.70 11.69
N ALA A 206 -13.76 -15.38 12.96
CA ALA A 206 -12.48 -14.81 13.35
C ALA A 206 -11.35 -15.85 13.21
N VAL A 207 -10.24 -15.48 12.54
CA VAL A 207 -9.07 -16.34 12.42
C VAL A 207 -8.25 -16.34 13.71
N THR A 208 -7.59 -17.44 14.01
CA THR A 208 -6.47 -17.50 14.94
C THR A 208 -5.15 -17.32 14.19
N ALA A 209 -4.03 -17.19 14.90
CA ALA A 209 -2.71 -17.08 14.28
C ALA A 209 -1.75 -18.15 14.81
N GLY A 210 -0.84 -18.61 13.94
CA GLY A 210 0.32 -19.40 14.32
C GLY A 210 1.38 -18.54 15.05
N LEU A 211 2.47 -19.18 15.49
CA LEU A 211 3.55 -18.51 16.25
C LEU A 211 4.24 -17.37 15.50
N THR A 212 4.22 -17.39 14.17
CA THR A 212 4.80 -16.36 13.28
C THR A 212 3.74 -15.38 12.74
N GLY A 213 2.51 -15.40 13.28
CA GLY A 213 1.45 -14.50 12.86
C GLY A 213 0.85 -14.82 11.48
N ILE A 214 0.92 -16.06 11.02
CA ILE A 214 0.19 -16.53 9.82
C ILE A 214 -1.24 -16.87 10.25
N GLY A 215 -2.23 -16.29 9.56
CA GLY A 215 -3.65 -16.56 9.82
C GLY A 215 -4.02 -18.02 9.52
N SER A 216 -4.93 -18.57 10.32
CA SER A 216 -5.25 -20.02 10.33
C SER A 216 -6.12 -20.47 9.15
N SER A 217 -6.77 -19.56 8.41
CA SER A 217 -7.71 -19.90 7.34
C SER A 217 -7.06 -19.93 5.94
N GLY A 218 -5.82 -19.45 5.80
CA GLY A 218 -5.22 -19.25 4.49
C GLY A 218 -5.99 -18.18 3.68
N SER A 219 -6.16 -18.41 2.37
CA SER A 219 -6.73 -17.45 1.41
C SER A 219 -8.15 -17.78 0.96
N THR A 220 -8.94 -18.54 1.74
CA THR A 220 -10.27 -19.00 1.31
C THR A 220 -11.29 -18.90 2.42
N GLY A 221 -12.59 -18.86 2.03
CA GLY A 221 -13.72 -18.91 2.94
C GLY A 221 -14.05 -17.59 3.65
N ASN A 222 -15.18 -17.59 4.35
CA ASN A 222 -15.67 -16.42 5.08
C ASN A 222 -14.98 -16.30 6.45
N PHE A 223 -13.73 -15.82 6.43
CA PHE A 223 -12.89 -15.59 7.60
C PHE A 223 -12.26 -14.20 7.54
N ALA A 224 -11.91 -13.64 8.71
CA ALA A 224 -11.20 -12.37 8.83
C ALA A 224 -10.39 -12.32 10.13
N ASN A 225 -9.33 -11.49 10.15
CA ASN A 225 -8.60 -11.17 11.38
C ASN A 225 -9.32 -10.04 12.14
N TYR A 226 -10.12 -10.41 13.14
CA TYR A 226 -10.86 -9.47 13.99
C TYR A 226 -11.17 -10.11 15.36
N ASN A 227 -11.86 -9.39 16.22
CA ASN A 227 -12.32 -9.85 17.55
C ASN A 227 -11.16 -10.32 18.45
N SER A 228 -9.96 -9.82 18.22
CA SER A 228 -8.73 -10.16 18.95
C SER A 228 -8.40 -11.66 19.00
N ALA A 229 -8.88 -12.43 18.01
CA ALA A 229 -8.71 -13.89 18.01
C ALA A 229 -7.31 -14.33 17.56
N ALA A 230 -6.65 -13.58 16.68
CA ALA A 230 -5.29 -13.85 16.18
C ALA A 230 -4.24 -13.37 17.19
N SER A 231 -4.01 -14.16 18.26
CA SER A 231 -3.06 -13.83 19.32
C SER A 231 -1.70 -14.47 19.04
N TRP A 232 -0.65 -13.67 18.99
CA TRP A 232 0.74 -14.11 18.78
C TRP A 232 1.73 -12.98 19.18
N ASN A 233 3.02 -13.27 19.24
CA ASN A 233 4.09 -12.33 19.65
C ASN A 233 3.81 -11.70 21.04
N GLY A 234 3.21 -12.45 21.95
CA GLY A 234 2.87 -11.99 23.31
C GLY A 234 1.66 -11.07 23.42
N GLU A 235 0.95 -10.80 22.31
CA GLU A 235 -0.20 -9.91 22.25
C GLU A 235 -1.53 -10.67 22.12
N THR A 236 -2.56 -10.19 22.82
CA THR A 236 -3.94 -10.61 22.59
C THR A 236 -4.50 -9.83 21.42
N GLY A 237 -4.71 -10.52 20.27
CA GLY A 237 -5.01 -9.87 19.00
C GLY A 237 -3.80 -9.12 18.41
N ASN A 238 -3.48 -9.39 17.18
CA ASN A 238 -2.37 -8.76 16.47
C ASN A 238 -2.62 -8.81 14.95
N VAL A 239 -1.89 -7.99 14.18
CA VAL A 239 -1.86 -8.08 12.72
C VAL A 239 -1.35 -9.44 12.27
N THR A 240 -1.81 -9.93 11.13
CA THR A 240 -1.42 -11.23 10.56
C THR A 240 -0.85 -11.05 9.16
N THR A 241 -0.18 -12.08 8.64
CA THR A 241 0.34 -12.11 7.27
C THR A 241 -0.78 -11.82 6.28
N VAL A 242 -0.58 -10.86 5.39
CA VAL A 242 -1.55 -10.49 4.37
C VAL A 242 -1.94 -11.68 3.49
N GLY A 243 -3.20 -11.78 3.10
CA GLY A 243 -3.72 -12.88 2.28
C GLY A 243 -3.89 -14.22 3.00
N THR A 244 -3.80 -14.26 4.35
CA THR A 244 -3.95 -15.50 5.12
C THR A 244 -5.17 -15.52 6.03
N ASN A 245 -6.07 -14.55 5.89
CA ASN A 245 -7.19 -14.32 6.81
C ASN A 245 -8.56 -14.61 6.19
N GLY A 246 -8.63 -15.45 5.16
CA GLY A 246 -9.87 -15.81 4.49
C GLY A 246 -9.90 -15.44 3.02
N GLY A 247 -11.08 -15.53 2.40
CA GLY A 247 -11.28 -15.26 0.99
C GLY A 247 -11.15 -13.79 0.63
N ALA A 248 -10.75 -13.56 -0.62
CA ALA A 248 -10.72 -12.24 -1.24
C ALA A 248 -12.13 -11.69 -1.52
N SER A 249 -12.23 -10.40 -1.83
CA SER A 249 -13.42 -9.81 -2.46
C SER A 249 -13.65 -10.36 -3.86
N ASP A 250 -14.79 -10.04 -4.50
CA ASP A 250 -15.07 -10.44 -5.90
C ASP A 250 -14.02 -9.96 -6.91
N TYR A 251 -13.21 -8.97 -6.53
CA TYR A 251 -12.10 -8.44 -7.34
C TYR A 251 -10.72 -8.95 -6.91
N ASP A 252 -10.64 -10.05 -6.17
CA ASP A 252 -9.38 -10.65 -5.68
C ASP A 252 -8.56 -9.75 -4.74
N ALA A 253 -9.15 -8.75 -4.07
CA ALA A 253 -8.52 -7.99 -3.02
C ALA A 253 -8.71 -8.69 -1.66
N PHE A 254 -7.59 -8.96 -0.96
CA PHE A 254 -7.57 -9.65 0.33
C PHE A 254 -7.56 -8.68 1.51
N ASP A 255 -7.96 -9.16 2.68
CA ASP A 255 -7.91 -8.48 3.98
C ASP A 255 -8.67 -7.14 4.03
N MET A 256 -9.64 -6.95 3.12
CA MET A 256 -10.53 -5.78 3.16
C MET A 256 -11.58 -5.86 4.29
N SER A 257 -11.53 -6.91 5.08
CA SER A 257 -12.28 -7.09 6.34
C SER A 257 -11.31 -7.51 7.44
N GLY A 258 -11.03 -6.62 8.40
CA GLY A 258 -10.14 -6.85 9.55
C GLY A 258 -8.69 -6.49 9.28
N ASN A 259 -7.77 -7.06 10.04
CA ASN A 259 -6.33 -6.84 10.08
C ASN A 259 -5.96 -5.41 10.50
N VAL A 260 -5.99 -4.40 9.63
CA VAL A 260 -5.84 -2.98 9.97
C VAL A 260 -6.93 -2.12 9.34
N PHE A 261 -7.27 -0.98 9.93
CA PHE A 261 -8.01 0.06 9.22
C PHE A 261 -7.19 0.58 8.05
N GLU A 262 -7.85 0.80 6.93
CA GLU A 262 -7.22 1.32 5.74
C GLU A 262 -7.70 2.74 5.43
N TRP A 263 -6.72 3.62 5.21
CA TRP A 263 -6.96 4.98 4.76
C TRP A 263 -7.70 5.02 3.42
N ASN A 264 -8.67 5.91 3.30
CA ASN A 264 -9.26 6.31 2.04
C ASN A 264 -9.37 7.83 1.93
N ASP A 265 -9.44 8.31 0.72
CA ASP A 265 -9.37 9.74 0.39
C ASP A 265 -10.76 10.41 0.36
N LEU A 266 -11.77 9.79 0.98
CA LEU A 266 -13.17 10.23 0.91
C LEU A 266 -13.60 10.47 -0.55
N THR A 267 -13.79 11.74 -0.92
CA THR A 267 -14.15 12.16 -2.29
C THR A 267 -12.94 12.45 -3.18
N GLY A 268 -11.72 12.34 -2.66
CA GLY A 268 -10.49 12.79 -3.35
C GLY A 268 -10.24 14.30 -3.29
N ALA A 269 -11.13 15.07 -2.67
CA ALA A 269 -10.96 16.51 -2.50
C ALA A 269 -10.08 16.85 -1.29
N ALA A 270 -9.49 18.05 -1.29
CA ALA A 270 -8.76 18.55 -0.13
C ALA A 270 -9.68 18.65 1.10
N GLY A 271 -9.15 18.36 2.30
CA GLY A 271 -9.95 18.40 3.51
C GLY A 271 -9.19 18.08 4.80
N SER A 272 -9.81 18.41 5.94
CA SER A 272 -9.25 18.21 7.28
C SER A 272 -9.50 16.82 7.86
N SER A 273 -10.21 15.97 7.14
CA SER A 273 -10.52 14.59 7.54
C SER A 273 -10.25 13.62 6.38
N ARG A 274 -9.95 12.39 6.71
CA ARG A 274 -9.84 11.26 5.77
C ARG A 274 -10.64 10.08 6.31
N GLY A 275 -11.11 9.22 5.42
CA GLY A 275 -11.86 8.02 5.77
C GLY A 275 -10.96 6.87 6.18
N VAL A 276 -11.50 5.97 7.00
CA VAL A 276 -10.90 4.67 7.30
C VAL A 276 -11.97 3.58 7.27
N ARG A 277 -11.61 2.41 6.73
CA ARG A 277 -12.53 1.28 6.54
C ARG A 277 -11.87 -0.06 6.83
N GLY A 278 -12.68 -1.13 6.77
CA GLY A 278 -12.26 -2.52 6.87
C GLY A 278 -12.31 -3.08 8.29
N GLY A 279 -12.25 -2.24 9.32
CA GLY A 279 -12.06 -2.70 10.70
C GLY A 279 -10.61 -3.13 10.94
N VAL A 280 -10.35 -3.66 12.15
CA VAL A 280 -9.00 -4.08 12.56
C VAL A 280 -9.06 -5.42 13.29
N TRP A 281 -7.88 -6.03 13.55
CA TRP A 281 -7.74 -7.26 14.32
C TRP A 281 -8.49 -7.27 15.67
N GLY A 282 -8.78 -6.10 16.26
CA GLY A 282 -9.52 -5.97 17.54
C GLY A 282 -10.98 -5.53 17.41
N SER A 283 -11.47 -5.25 16.21
CA SER A 283 -12.83 -4.78 15.94
C SER A 283 -13.90 -5.86 16.19
N ASP A 284 -15.14 -5.42 16.32
CA ASP A 284 -16.32 -6.27 16.19
C ASP A 284 -16.70 -6.49 14.71
N ALA A 285 -17.65 -7.38 14.46
CA ALA A 285 -18.11 -7.67 13.10
C ALA A 285 -18.76 -6.46 12.39
N PHE A 286 -19.41 -5.55 13.13
CA PHE A 286 -20.01 -4.35 12.53
C PHE A 286 -18.96 -3.47 11.84
N SER A 287 -17.80 -3.30 12.47
CA SER A 287 -16.71 -2.47 11.95
C SER A 287 -16.13 -3.00 10.63
N LEU A 288 -16.28 -4.30 10.34
CA LEU A 288 -15.82 -4.96 9.12
C LEU A 288 -16.84 -4.87 7.98
N SER A 289 -18.10 -4.54 8.30
CA SER A 289 -19.20 -4.56 7.35
C SER A 289 -19.19 -3.34 6.41
N SER A 290 -20.01 -3.41 5.36
CA SER A 290 -20.25 -2.30 4.43
C SER A 290 -20.78 -1.03 5.12
N SER A 291 -21.39 -1.16 6.31
CA SER A 291 -21.82 -0.04 7.14
C SER A 291 -20.72 0.48 8.08
N GLY A 292 -19.63 -0.28 8.28
CA GLY A 292 -18.50 0.11 9.13
C GLY A 292 -17.62 1.16 8.45
N ARG A 293 -17.55 2.36 9.01
CA ARG A 293 -16.67 3.45 8.55
C ARG A 293 -16.32 4.40 9.68
N ASN A 294 -15.23 5.11 9.53
CA ASN A 294 -14.91 6.23 10.40
C ASN A 294 -14.22 7.34 9.59
N THR A 295 -14.15 8.54 10.15
CA THR A 295 -13.39 9.66 9.62
C THR A 295 -12.52 10.24 10.71
N ILE A 296 -11.25 10.42 10.44
CA ILE A 296 -10.28 10.89 11.41
C ILE A 296 -9.36 11.96 10.80
N SER A 297 -8.54 12.60 11.64
CA SER A 297 -7.50 13.51 11.17
C SER A 297 -6.52 12.77 10.26
N PRO A 298 -6.10 13.35 9.11
CA PRO A 298 -5.13 12.74 8.21
C PRO A 298 -3.73 12.57 8.83
N SER A 299 -3.46 13.19 9.97
CA SER A 299 -2.21 13.03 10.73
C SER A 299 -2.30 11.97 11.85
N GLY A 300 -3.42 11.24 11.95
CA GLY A 300 -3.55 10.16 12.92
C GLY A 300 -2.61 8.99 12.60
N GLU A 301 -1.89 8.51 13.61
CA GLU A 301 -0.98 7.37 13.51
C GLU A 301 -1.12 6.51 14.75
N ASP A 302 -1.51 5.26 14.58
CA ASP A 302 -1.50 4.27 15.67
C ASP A 302 -1.34 2.83 15.11
N PHE A 303 -1.30 1.85 16.02
CA PHE A 303 -1.12 0.43 15.67
C PHE A 303 -2.30 -0.20 14.92
N LEU A 304 -3.36 0.55 14.68
CA LEU A 304 -4.57 0.10 13.98
C LEU A 304 -4.61 0.59 12.54
N MET A 305 -3.75 1.56 12.16
CA MET A 305 -3.83 2.32 10.92
C MET A 305 -2.82 1.85 9.89
N GLY A 306 -3.30 1.35 8.76
CA GLY A 306 -2.52 0.98 7.58
C GLY A 306 -3.17 1.55 6.31
N PHE A 307 -2.76 1.05 5.15
CA PHE A 307 -3.31 1.50 3.87
C PHE A 307 -3.09 0.49 2.75
N ARG A 308 -3.83 0.66 1.67
CA ARG A 308 -3.53 0.16 0.32
C ARG A 308 -3.71 1.28 -0.69
N LEU A 309 -3.09 1.18 -1.85
CA LEU A 309 -3.14 2.19 -2.90
C LEU A 309 -3.99 1.71 -4.08
N ALA A 310 -4.56 2.68 -4.80
CA ALA A 310 -5.21 2.50 -6.08
C ALA A 310 -4.35 3.06 -7.22
N ALA A 311 -4.70 2.69 -8.45
CA ALA A 311 -4.10 3.18 -9.68
C ALA A 311 -5.14 3.18 -10.80
N PRO A 312 -5.03 4.03 -11.83
CA PRO A 312 -5.84 3.90 -13.02
C PRO A 312 -5.50 2.60 -13.77
N VAL A 313 -6.46 2.04 -14.49
CA VAL A 313 -6.13 1.02 -15.49
C VAL A 313 -5.29 1.67 -16.58
N ALA A 314 -4.14 1.09 -16.91
CA ALA A 314 -3.30 1.60 -17.98
C ALA A 314 -4.09 1.57 -19.30
N VAL A 315 -4.37 2.75 -19.86
CA VAL A 315 -4.92 2.85 -21.22
C VAL A 315 -3.73 2.71 -22.17
N PRO A 316 -3.73 1.72 -23.09
CA PRO A 316 -2.68 1.63 -24.10
C PRO A 316 -2.59 2.94 -24.89
N GLU A 317 -1.39 3.51 -25.01
CA GLU A 317 -1.14 4.72 -25.78
C GLU A 317 -1.71 4.60 -27.19
N PRO A 318 -2.33 5.63 -27.76
CA PRO A 318 -2.87 5.60 -29.13
C PRO A 318 -1.81 5.21 -30.17
N SER A 319 -0.52 5.48 -29.93
CA SER A 319 0.62 5.05 -30.71
C SER A 319 0.75 3.53 -30.83
N THR A 320 0.36 2.78 -29.79
CA THR A 320 0.38 1.30 -29.81
C THR A 320 -0.68 0.78 -30.77
N TRP A 321 -1.88 1.36 -30.80
CA TRP A 321 -2.94 1.03 -31.75
C TRP A 321 -2.58 1.44 -33.17
N ALA A 322 -1.98 2.61 -33.37
CA ALA A 322 -1.54 3.06 -34.69
C ALA A 322 -0.42 2.15 -35.25
N SER A 323 0.50 1.67 -34.41
CA SER A 323 1.53 0.71 -34.80
C SER A 323 0.97 -0.66 -35.16
N LEU A 324 -0.05 -1.14 -34.43
CA LEU A 324 -0.72 -2.41 -34.71
C LEU A 324 -1.52 -2.34 -36.01
N LEU A 325 -2.28 -1.26 -36.23
CA LEU A 325 -3.04 -1.02 -37.46
C LEU A 325 -2.12 -0.76 -38.67
N GLY A 326 -1.02 -0.03 -38.47
CA GLY A 326 0.00 0.20 -39.49
C GLY A 326 0.69 -1.10 -39.92
N GLY A 327 1.01 -1.98 -38.99
CA GLY A 327 1.60 -3.30 -39.23
C GLY A 327 0.65 -4.21 -40.03
N LEU A 328 -0.63 -4.21 -39.74
CA LEU A 328 -1.66 -4.97 -40.49
C LEU A 328 -1.86 -4.41 -41.93
N ALA A 329 -1.85 -3.09 -42.10
CA ALA A 329 -1.98 -2.44 -43.40
C ALA A 329 -0.76 -2.71 -44.29
N CYS A 330 0.45 -2.67 -43.76
CA CYS A 330 1.68 -3.00 -44.49
C CYS A 330 1.78 -4.51 -44.80
N GLY A 331 1.42 -5.38 -43.86
CA GLY A 331 1.39 -6.83 -44.09
C GLY A 331 0.38 -7.25 -45.18
N GLY A 332 -0.82 -6.64 -45.22
CA GLY A 332 -1.83 -6.85 -46.25
C GLY A 332 -1.38 -6.45 -47.64
N SER A 333 -0.67 -5.33 -47.80
CA SER A 333 -0.12 -4.83 -49.08
C SER A 333 0.93 -5.77 -49.68
N PHE A 334 1.73 -6.45 -48.87
CA PHE A 334 2.72 -7.42 -49.30
C PHE A 334 2.10 -8.72 -49.85
N VAL A 335 0.99 -9.18 -49.28
CA VAL A 335 0.28 -10.41 -49.71
C VAL A 335 -0.42 -10.16 -51.05
N PHE A 336 -0.99 -8.98 -51.31
CA PHE A 336 -1.69 -8.66 -52.53
C PHE A 336 -0.73 -8.44 -53.74
N ARG A 337 0.51 -7.99 -53.53
CA ARG A 337 1.50 -7.83 -54.63
C ARG A 337 2.07 -9.16 -55.12
N ARG A 338 2.13 -10.21 -54.34
CA ARG A 338 2.61 -11.54 -54.77
C ARG A 338 1.63 -12.33 -55.63
N ARG A 339 0.34 -11.97 -55.66
CA ARG A 339 -0.68 -12.68 -56.49
C ARG A 339 -0.88 -12.11 -57.91
N LYS A 340 -0.17 -11.07 -58.30
CA LYS A 340 -0.25 -10.50 -59.67
C LYS A 340 0.93 -10.83 -60.57
N GLN A 341 1.83 -11.74 -60.17
CA GLN A 341 2.97 -12.20 -61.01
C GLN A 341 3.05 -13.73 -61.07
N ALA A 342 1.93 -14.40 -61.13
CA ALA A 342 1.84 -15.82 -61.50
C ALA A 342 0.75 -16.02 -62.57
#